data_e33b7ce69deab5c370b944d153fa4470
#
_entry.id   e33b7ce69deab5c370b944d153fa4470
#
_cell.length_a   1.000
_cell.length_b   1.000
_cell.length_c   1.000
_cell.angle_alpha   90.00
_cell.angle_beta   90.00
_cell.angle_gamma   90.00
#
_symmetry.space_group_name_H-M   'P 1'
#
loop_
_entity.id
_entity.type
_entity.pdbx_description
1 polymer ?
#
loop_
_entity_poly.entity_id
_entity_poly.type
_entity_poly.pdbx_seq_one_letter_code
_entity_poly.pdbx_strand_id
1 'polypeptide(L)'
;MVQYNLNEFLPYLRRHGRTRLDKKAGALFFNWSDSGFTVRFSGTTLRAKVNSIGARDFMDPNKIEYANIGVVAQDGQSLVSRVECRAEEEWYTIWQAEQPGEYTVRVVKLSENARGKTGLVALETDGALLE
;
A
#
# COMPACT_ATOMS: atom_id res chain seq x y z
N MET A 1 -1.98 -18.87 -2.12
CA MET A 1 -1.60 -17.56 -2.64
C MET A 1 -0.10 -17.42 -2.76
N VAL A 2 0.34 -16.60 -3.70
CA VAL A 2 1.76 -16.32 -3.91
C VAL A 2 2.13 -15.02 -3.22
N GLN A 3 3.11 -15.06 -2.34
CA GLN A 3 3.59 -13.90 -1.60
C GLN A 3 4.89 -13.39 -2.22
N TYR A 4 4.96 -12.06 -2.36
CA TYR A 4 6.13 -11.35 -2.89
C TYR A 4 6.67 -10.42 -1.81
N ASN A 5 7.90 -10.64 -1.39
CA ASN A 5 8.60 -9.75 -0.46
C ASN A 5 9.28 -8.61 -1.23
N LEU A 6 9.95 -7.68 -0.52
CA LEU A 6 10.49 -6.46 -1.11
C LEU A 6 11.27 -6.68 -2.42
N ASN A 7 12.28 -7.55 -2.41
CA ASN A 7 13.09 -7.79 -3.60
C ASN A 7 12.31 -8.45 -4.74
N GLU A 8 11.24 -9.17 -4.39
CA GLU A 8 10.42 -9.88 -5.35
C GLU A 8 9.37 -8.97 -5.99
N PHE A 9 8.76 -8.06 -5.22
CA PHE A 9 7.73 -7.20 -5.79
C PHE A 9 8.27 -5.93 -6.46
N LEU A 10 9.44 -5.43 -6.08
CA LEU A 10 9.97 -4.17 -6.60
C LEU A 10 10.01 -4.07 -8.13
N PRO A 11 10.42 -5.12 -8.88
CA PRO A 11 10.44 -5.04 -10.34
C PRO A 11 9.06 -4.85 -10.98
N TYR A 12 7.99 -5.17 -10.25
CA TYR A 12 6.63 -5.10 -10.75
C TYR A 12 5.93 -3.80 -10.39
N LEU A 13 6.52 -2.98 -9.50
CA LEU A 13 5.89 -1.75 -9.04
C LEU A 13 6.34 -0.54 -9.85
N ARG A 14 5.38 0.34 -10.10
CA ARG A 14 5.64 1.70 -10.55
C ARG A 14 5.41 2.64 -9.38
N ARG A 15 6.48 3.28 -8.91
CA ARG A 15 6.43 4.18 -7.77
C ARG A 15 6.00 5.58 -8.19
N HIS A 16 5.24 6.26 -7.34
CA HIS A 16 4.73 7.60 -7.56
C HIS A 16 5.05 8.51 -6.38
N GLY A 17 5.43 9.75 -6.69
CA GLY A 17 5.73 10.74 -5.66
C GLY A 17 6.99 10.39 -4.87
N ARG A 18 7.01 10.84 -3.62
CA ARG A 18 8.15 10.60 -2.75
C ARG A 18 8.04 9.23 -2.08
N THR A 19 8.89 8.33 -2.51
CA THR A 19 9.02 7.02 -1.89
C THR A 19 10.45 6.81 -1.41
N ARG A 20 10.61 5.97 -0.40
CA ARG A 20 11.91 5.64 0.16
C ARG A 20 12.04 4.14 0.33
N LEU A 21 13.08 3.58 -0.27
CA LEU A 21 13.38 2.18 -0.13
C LEU A 21 14.26 1.95 1.08
N ASP A 22 13.82 1.09 2.01
CA ASP A 22 14.59 0.71 3.19
C ASP A 22 14.79 -0.81 3.17
N LYS A 23 15.95 -1.24 2.72
CA LYS A 23 16.29 -2.66 2.60
C LYS A 23 16.44 -3.34 3.96
N LYS A 24 16.87 -2.62 4.99
CA LYS A 24 16.98 -3.17 6.35
C LYS A 24 15.62 -3.46 6.95
N ALA A 25 14.67 -2.55 6.76
CA ALA A 25 13.31 -2.73 7.22
C ALA A 25 12.51 -3.68 6.31
N GLY A 26 13.00 -3.94 5.10
CA GLY A 26 12.29 -4.75 4.13
C GLY A 26 11.03 -4.10 3.61
N ALA A 27 11.02 -2.78 3.46
CA ALA A 27 9.83 -2.02 3.11
C ALA A 27 10.11 -0.89 2.14
N LEU A 28 9.09 -0.59 1.33
CA LEU A 28 9.05 0.60 0.50
C LEU A 28 8.13 1.62 1.18
N PHE A 29 8.70 2.69 1.70
CA PHE A 29 7.94 3.72 2.41
C PHE A 29 7.36 4.77 1.46
N PHE A 30 6.10 5.14 1.71
CA PHE A 30 5.39 6.21 1.00
C PHE A 30 4.67 7.09 2.04
N ASN A 31 5.46 7.85 2.78
CA ASN A 31 4.98 8.61 3.94
C ASN A 31 4.20 9.88 3.59
N TRP A 32 4.42 10.43 2.41
CA TRP A 32 3.84 11.71 1.99
C TRP A 32 2.54 11.50 1.25
N SER A 33 1.61 12.47 1.37
CA SER A 33 0.36 12.40 0.63
C SER A 33 0.63 12.35 -0.90
N ASP A 34 -0.23 11.65 -1.62
CA ASP A 34 -0.13 11.35 -3.05
C ASP A 34 1.04 10.45 -3.45
N SER A 35 1.89 10.04 -2.52
CA SER A 35 2.89 9.00 -2.80
C SER A 35 2.26 7.62 -2.75
N GLY A 36 2.86 6.69 -3.45
CA GLY A 36 2.39 5.31 -3.49
C GLY A 36 2.95 4.54 -4.67
N PHE A 37 2.15 3.61 -5.17
CA PHE A 37 2.60 2.73 -6.24
C PHE A 37 1.43 2.23 -7.10
N THR A 38 1.76 1.83 -8.32
CA THR A 38 0.84 1.11 -9.21
C THR A 38 1.38 -0.28 -9.45
N VAL A 39 0.52 -1.28 -9.44
CA VAL A 39 0.87 -2.67 -9.68
C VAL A 39 -0.17 -3.33 -10.59
N ARG A 40 0.30 -4.16 -11.51
CA ARG A 40 -0.55 -5.06 -12.31
C ARG A 40 -0.45 -6.46 -11.77
N PHE A 41 -1.55 -7.16 -11.76
CA PHE A 41 -1.58 -8.56 -11.35
C PHE A 41 -2.64 -9.34 -12.13
N SER A 42 -2.45 -10.66 -12.20
CA SER A 42 -3.48 -11.58 -12.67
C SER A 42 -4.07 -12.30 -11.47
N GLY A 43 -5.37 -12.55 -11.51
CA GLY A 43 -6.08 -13.24 -10.44
C GLY A 43 -7.36 -12.52 -10.05
N THR A 44 -7.85 -12.79 -8.84
CA THR A 44 -9.06 -12.16 -8.30
C THR A 44 -8.76 -11.24 -7.12
N THR A 45 -7.68 -11.50 -6.39
CA THR A 45 -7.41 -10.84 -5.11
C THR A 45 -5.97 -10.34 -5.06
N LEU A 46 -5.81 -9.12 -4.56
CA LEU A 46 -4.51 -8.57 -4.23
C LEU A 46 -4.55 -8.07 -2.79
N ARG A 47 -3.61 -8.54 -1.98
CA ARG A 47 -3.44 -8.14 -0.59
C ARG A 47 -2.08 -7.51 -0.39
N ALA A 48 -2.03 -6.51 0.48
CA ALA A 48 -0.79 -5.83 0.84
C ALA A 48 -0.54 -5.91 2.32
N LYS A 49 0.68 -6.25 2.69
CA LYS A 49 1.14 -6.17 4.08
C LYS A 49 1.77 -4.80 4.27
N VAL A 50 1.18 -4.00 5.12
CA VAL A 50 1.58 -2.63 5.35
C VAL A 50 2.11 -2.47 6.77
N ASN A 51 3.30 -1.91 6.88
CA ASN A 51 3.85 -1.45 8.15
C ASN A 51 3.47 0.01 8.32
N SER A 52 2.75 0.32 9.38
CA SER A 52 2.28 1.67 9.62
C SER A 52 2.47 2.07 11.08
N ILE A 53 3.24 3.11 11.29
CA ILE A 53 3.43 3.70 12.60
C ILE A 53 2.72 5.04 12.60
N GLY A 54 1.66 5.14 13.40
CA GLY A 54 0.89 6.38 13.53
C GLY A 54 1.69 7.48 14.23
N ALA A 55 1.40 8.71 13.89
CA ALA A 55 1.98 9.87 14.56
C ALA A 55 1.14 10.26 15.76
N ARG A 56 1.79 10.61 16.86
CA ARG A 56 1.08 11.19 17.99
C ARG A 56 0.78 12.65 17.69
N ASP A 57 -0.43 13.07 18.07
CA ASP A 57 -0.83 14.47 17.97
C ASP A 57 0.07 15.31 18.89
N PHE A 58 0.61 16.39 18.36
CA PHE A 58 1.50 17.26 19.12
C PHE A 58 0.78 17.95 20.29
N MET A 59 -0.50 18.25 20.13
CA MET A 59 -1.32 18.93 21.13
C MET A 59 -1.97 17.97 22.11
N ASP A 60 -2.15 16.70 21.72
CA ASP A 60 -2.77 15.66 22.56
C ASP A 60 -1.96 14.36 22.40
N PRO A 61 -1.04 14.05 23.33
CA PRO A 61 -0.19 12.85 23.23
C PRO A 61 -0.96 11.53 23.29
N ASN A 62 -2.21 11.55 23.73
CA ASN A 62 -3.05 10.36 23.77
C ASN A 62 -3.75 10.09 22.44
N LYS A 63 -3.74 11.05 21.53
CA LYS A 63 -4.35 10.92 20.22
C LYS A 63 -3.31 10.48 19.21
N ILE A 64 -3.60 9.39 18.52
CA ILE A 64 -2.74 8.86 17.45
C ILE A 64 -3.42 9.10 16.11
N GLU A 65 -2.67 9.72 15.19
CA GLU A 65 -3.11 9.88 13.81
C GLU A 65 -2.65 8.70 12.98
N TYR A 66 -3.61 7.94 12.46
CA TYR A 66 -3.33 6.77 11.65
C TYR A 66 -3.24 7.13 10.17
N ALA A 67 -2.39 6.44 9.45
CA ALA A 67 -2.29 6.60 8.01
C ALA A 67 -3.55 6.09 7.31
N ASN A 68 -3.98 6.82 6.29
CA ASN A 68 -5.05 6.38 5.40
C ASN A 68 -4.49 6.17 4.02
N ILE A 69 -4.74 5.02 3.44
CA ILE A 69 -4.39 4.71 2.07
C ILE A 69 -5.63 4.56 1.22
N GLY A 70 -5.57 5.00 -0.02
CA GLY A 70 -6.64 4.87 -0.98
C GLY A 70 -6.26 3.90 -2.07
N VAL A 71 -7.24 3.15 -2.54
CA VAL A 71 -7.11 2.25 -3.69
C VAL A 71 -7.88 2.87 -4.85
N VAL A 72 -7.19 3.12 -5.95
CA VAL A 72 -7.75 3.80 -7.12
C VAL A 72 -8.02 2.78 -8.22
N ALA A 73 -9.16 2.95 -8.89
CA ALA A 73 -9.55 2.06 -9.98
C ALA A 73 -8.61 2.17 -11.19
N GLN A 74 -8.77 1.25 -12.13
CA GLN A 74 -7.95 1.19 -13.35
C GLN A 74 -7.99 2.46 -14.21
N ASP A 75 -9.06 3.26 -14.11
CA ASP A 75 -9.16 4.55 -14.80
C ASP A 75 -8.21 5.62 -14.24
N GLY A 76 -7.59 5.32 -13.09
CA GLY A 76 -6.65 6.23 -12.45
C GLY A 76 -7.29 7.40 -11.69
N GLN A 77 -8.62 7.46 -11.63
CA GLN A 77 -9.34 8.60 -11.07
C GLN A 77 -10.34 8.23 -9.98
N SER A 78 -10.99 7.07 -10.10
CA SER A 78 -12.04 6.67 -9.16
C SER A 78 -11.46 5.99 -7.94
N LEU A 79 -11.70 6.55 -6.77
CA LEU A 79 -11.35 5.92 -5.49
C LEU A 79 -12.28 4.74 -5.24
N VAL A 80 -11.73 3.54 -5.17
CA VAL A 80 -12.48 2.29 -4.97
C VAL A 80 -12.68 1.99 -3.49
N SER A 81 -11.63 2.17 -2.71
CA SER A 81 -11.68 1.91 -1.27
C SER A 81 -10.68 2.76 -0.52
N ARG A 82 -10.89 2.82 0.79
CA ARG A 82 -10.03 3.57 1.70
C ARG A 82 -9.75 2.68 2.91
N VAL A 83 -8.49 2.61 3.31
CA VAL A 83 -8.06 1.79 4.43
C VAL A 83 -7.36 2.67 5.46
N GLU A 84 -7.81 2.60 6.72
CA GLU A 84 -7.12 3.22 7.84
C GLU A 84 -6.18 2.19 8.46
N CYS A 85 -4.88 2.48 8.46
CA CYS A 85 -3.85 1.54 8.92
C CYS A 85 -3.62 1.74 10.42
N ARG A 86 -4.38 1.04 11.25
CA ARG A 86 -4.30 1.14 12.72
C ARG A 86 -3.27 0.22 13.34
N ALA A 87 -3.00 -0.91 12.70
CA ALA A 87 -2.02 -1.87 13.21
C ALA A 87 -0.61 -1.51 12.74
N GLU A 88 0.38 -1.80 13.56
CA GLU A 88 1.77 -1.58 13.21
C GLU A 88 2.19 -2.36 11.98
N GLU A 89 1.70 -3.58 11.82
CA GLU A 89 1.91 -4.38 10.62
C GLU A 89 0.72 -5.31 10.43
N GLU A 90 0.07 -5.22 9.27
CA GLU A 90 -1.11 -6.03 8.98
C GLU A 90 -1.32 -6.20 7.48
N TRP A 91 -2.02 -7.28 7.12
CA TRP A 91 -2.48 -7.54 5.76
C TRP A 91 -3.80 -6.84 5.50
N TYR A 92 -3.89 -6.17 4.37
CA TYR A 92 -5.13 -5.53 3.89
C TYR A 92 -5.45 -6.03 2.50
N THR A 93 -6.73 -6.33 2.25
CA THR A 93 -7.20 -6.64 0.90
C THR A 93 -7.38 -5.32 0.16
N ILE A 94 -6.57 -5.09 -0.88
CA ILE A 94 -6.63 -3.84 -1.64
C ILE A 94 -7.40 -4.00 -2.95
N TRP A 95 -7.61 -5.21 -3.42
CA TRP A 95 -8.46 -5.46 -4.57
C TRP A 95 -9.13 -6.83 -4.45
N GLN A 96 -10.42 -6.87 -4.81
CA GLN A 96 -11.18 -8.10 -4.85
C GLN A 96 -12.10 -8.06 -6.06
N ALA A 97 -11.95 -9.01 -6.98
CA ALA A 97 -12.78 -9.14 -8.17
C ALA A 97 -13.63 -10.41 -8.10
N GLU A 98 -14.74 -10.41 -8.80
CA GLU A 98 -15.63 -11.58 -8.88
C GLU A 98 -15.06 -12.66 -9.80
N GLN A 99 -14.31 -12.25 -10.82
CA GLN A 99 -13.75 -13.16 -11.81
C GLN A 99 -12.25 -12.93 -11.98
N PRO A 100 -11.49 -14.01 -12.28
CA PRO A 100 -10.08 -13.87 -12.58
C PRO A 100 -9.87 -12.99 -13.83
N GLY A 101 -8.81 -12.21 -13.79
CA GLY A 101 -8.43 -11.34 -14.91
C GLY A 101 -7.14 -10.61 -14.61
N GLU A 102 -6.79 -9.70 -15.49
CA GLU A 102 -5.66 -8.79 -15.28
C GLU A 102 -6.18 -7.45 -14.81
N TYR A 103 -5.63 -6.98 -13.70
CA TYR A 103 -6.06 -5.73 -13.07
C TYR A 103 -4.86 -4.85 -12.78
N THR A 104 -5.08 -3.54 -12.90
CA THR A 104 -4.11 -2.52 -12.53
C THR A 104 -4.66 -1.72 -11.37
N VAL A 105 -3.91 -1.68 -10.27
CA VAL A 105 -4.33 -1.04 -9.04
C VAL A 105 -3.30 0.00 -8.64
N ARG A 106 -3.77 1.20 -8.30
CA ARG A 106 -2.94 2.25 -7.73
C ARG A 106 -3.28 2.43 -6.27
N VAL A 107 -2.24 2.40 -5.43
CA VAL A 107 -2.37 2.65 -3.99
C VAL A 107 -1.70 3.98 -3.69
N VAL A 108 -2.41 4.87 -3.01
CA VAL A 108 -1.91 6.21 -2.69
C VAL A 108 -2.09 6.51 -1.21
N LYS A 109 -1.17 7.26 -0.64
CA LYS A 109 -1.29 7.80 0.70
C LYS A 109 -2.26 8.99 0.66
N LEU A 110 -3.35 8.91 1.41
CA LEU A 110 -4.38 9.96 1.43
C LEU A 110 -4.14 11.03 2.49
N SER A 111 -3.40 10.68 3.54
CA SER A 111 -3.13 11.59 4.63
C SER A 111 -1.66 11.97 4.69
N GLU A 112 -1.38 13.19 5.08
CA GLU A 112 -0.04 13.60 5.44
C GLU A 112 0.21 13.27 6.91
N ASN A 113 1.33 12.60 7.17
CA ASN A 113 1.71 12.20 8.51
C ASN A 113 3.22 12.35 8.65
N ALA A 114 3.65 13.56 8.95
CA ALA A 114 5.07 13.93 8.95
C ALA A 114 5.91 13.13 9.94
N ARG A 115 5.29 12.61 11.00
CA ARG A 115 5.99 11.85 12.05
C ARG A 115 5.72 10.36 12.00
N GLY A 116 4.74 9.94 11.21
CA GLY A 116 4.43 8.53 11.03
C GLY A 116 5.20 7.93 9.87
N LYS A 117 5.15 6.61 9.78
CA LYS A 117 5.74 5.85 8.68
C LYS A 117 4.71 4.90 8.11
N THR A 118 4.65 4.82 6.79
CA THR A 118 3.79 3.88 6.09
C THR A 118 4.59 3.21 5.00
N GLY A 119 4.70 1.90 5.05
CA GLY A 119 5.52 1.16 4.11
C GLY A 119 4.89 -0.14 3.65
N LEU A 120 5.13 -0.48 2.39
CA LEU A 120 4.73 -1.76 1.82
C LEU A 120 5.81 -2.78 2.12
N VAL A 121 5.44 -3.87 2.79
CA VAL A 121 6.34 -4.94 3.20
C VAL A 121 6.23 -6.15 2.29
N ALA A 122 5.01 -6.49 1.87
CA ALA A 122 4.77 -7.64 1.01
C ALA A 122 3.48 -7.46 0.22
N LEU A 123 3.40 -8.14 -0.91
CA LEU A 123 2.19 -8.29 -1.71
C LEU A 123 1.85 -9.76 -1.83
N GLU A 124 0.56 -10.07 -1.91
CA GLU A 124 0.06 -11.43 -2.04
C GLU A 124 -1.10 -11.44 -3.04
N THR A 125 -1.09 -12.41 -3.93
CA THR A 125 -2.18 -12.59 -4.91
C THR A 125 -2.44 -14.08 -5.13
N ASP A 126 -3.66 -14.39 -5.55
CA ASP A 126 -4.02 -15.75 -5.95
C ASP A 126 -3.55 -16.10 -7.37
N GLY A 127 -3.03 -15.14 -8.10
CA GLY A 127 -2.41 -15.33 -9.41
C GLY A 127 -0.94 -14.94 -9.40
N ALA A 128 -0.58 -13.92 -10.18
CA ALA A 128 0.81 -13.46 -10.27
C ALA A 128 0.89 -11.95 -10.48
N LEU A 129 1.98 -11.33 -10.00
CA LEU A 129 2.30 -9.94 -10.36
C LEU A 129 2.75 -9.91 -11.83
N LEU A 130 2.41 -8.83 -12.52
CA LEU A 130 2.69 -8.63 -13.95
C LEU A 130 3.52 -7.37 -14.18
N GLU A 131 4.36 -7.41 -15.18
CA GLU A 131 5.10 -6.24 -15.64
C GLU A 131 4.25 -5.28 -16.46
#